data_35992f1305dc26597618236f4da2babe
#
_entry.id   35992f1305dc26597618236f4da2babe
#
_cell.length_a   1.000
_cell.length_b   1.000
_cell.length_c   1.000
_cell.angle_alpha   90.00
_cell.angle_beta   90.00
_cell.angle_gamma   90.00
#
_symmetry.space_group_name_H-M   'P 1'
#
loop_
_entity.id
_entity.type
_entity.pdbx_description
1 polymer ?
#
loop_
_entity_poly.entity_id
_entity_poly.type
_entity_poly.pdbx_seq_one_letter_code
_entity_poly.pdbx_strand_id
1 'polypeptide(L)'
;MRVVVTGAAGMIGSNLVHGLNAKGVDDVIAVDDLSDGSKYRNLLGARLSDYFDKEDFYGRFVRREFGRVDVVMHQGACSDTMEHNGRLMLESNYRCSRNLLEACQAQGTRLLYASSAAVYGDTTTFREQPDSERPLNVYGYSKLLFDNVVRARLTALSTQVAGFRYFNVYGPREQHKGRMASVALHNFEEFSKSGAVRLFGAYGGYGPGEQLRDFVYVDDVVAVNLWFLEHPERSGVFNLGTGRAQPFNDVALATVNACRALRGERALNLEQLVAGKLIQYVEFPQALVGKYQCRTQADLGALRATGCKLEFADVASGVKRYVEWLSASSS
;
A
#
# COMPACT_ATOMS: atom_id res chain seq x y z
N MET A 1 16.76 18.10 6.34
CA MET A 1 16.00 17.76 5.12
C MET A 1 14.53 17.88 5.45
N ARG A 2 13.82 18.76 4.74
CA ARG A 2 12.37 18.92 4.91
C ARG A 2 11.59 17.99 3.98
N VAL A 3 10.74 17.16 4.56
CA VAL A 3 9.93 16.18 3.85
C VAL A 3 8.45 16.51 4.04
N VAL A 4 7.69 16.49 2.96
CA VAL A 4 6.22 16.50 3.03
C VAL A 4 5.72 15.09 2.79
N VAL A 5 4.83 14.60 3.65
CA VAL A 5 4.14 13.32 3.44
C VAL A 5 2.65 13.61 3.30
N THR A 6 2.09 13.39 2.11
CA THR A 6 0.63 13.48 1.93
C THR A 6 -0.01 12.09 2.14
N GLY A 7 -1.25 12.05 2.62
CA GLY A 7 -1.83 10.80 3.12
C GLY A 7 -1.12 10.32 4.38
N ALA A 8 -0.56 11.26 5.16
CA ALA A 8 0.32 11.00 6.31
C ALA A 8 -0.36 10.22 7.44
N ALA A 9 -1.66 10.38 7.62
CA ALA A 9 -2.45 9.65 8.61
C ALA A 9 -3.01 8.31 8.07
N GLY A 10 -2.81 8.00 6.79
CA GLY A 10 -3.12 6.71 6.19
C GLY A 10 -2.09 5.65 6.57
N MET A 11 -2.36 4.39 6.20
CA MET A 11 -1.49 3.25 6.51
C MET A 11 -0.04 3.47 6.02
N ILE A 12 0.16 3.64 4.72
CA ILE A 12 1.52 3.75 4.15
C ILE A 12 2.17 5.07 4.58
N GLY A 13 1.43 6.19 4.52
CA GLY A 13 1.96 7.50 4.87
C GLY A 13 2.45 7.59 6.31
N SER A 14 1.69 7.06 7.27
CA SER A 14 2.10 7.07 8.68
C SER A 14 3.31 6.18 8.96
N ASN A 15 3.39 5.01 8.31
CA ASN A 15 4.58 4.16 8.42
C ASN A 15 5.82 4.84 7.78
N LEU A 16 5.65 5.61 6.69
CA LEU A 16 6.73 6.44 6.13
C LEU A 16 7.17 7.53 7.10
N VAL A 17 6.23 8.24 7.76
CA VAL A 17 6.56 9.25 8.78
C VAL A 17 7.40 8.63 9.90
N HIS A 18 6.95 7.50 10.46
CA HIS A 18 7.71 6.79 11.50
C HIS A 18 9.07 6.29 11.00
N GLY A 19 9.13 5.80 9.75
CA GLY A 19 10.38 5.37 9.12
C GLY A 19 11.37 6.53 8.91
N LEU A 20 10.89 7.72 8.52
CA LEU A 20 11.69 8.94 8.42
C LEU A 20 12.23 9.34 9.79
N ASN A 21 11.38 9.35 10.83
CA ASN A 21 11.80 9.68 12.20
C ASN A 21 12.83 8.68 12.73
N ALA A 22 12.71 7.39 12.41
CA ALA A 22 13.71 6.38 12.78
C ALA A 22 15.07 6.62 12.11
N LYS A 23 15.09 7.29 10.94
CA LYS A 23 16.31 7.74 10.24
C LYS A 23 16.80 9.12 10.71
N GLY A 24 16.19 9.73 11.73
CA GLY A 24 16.54 11.06 12.24
C GLY A 24 16.03 12.23 11.39
N VAL A 25 15.05 11.99 10.50
CA VAL A 25 14.39 13.05 9.73
C VAL A 25 13.14 13.46 10.48
N ASP A 26 13.20 14.58 11.18
CA ASP A 26 12.12 15.09 12.04
C ASP A 26 11.45 16.35 11.48
N ASP A 27 12.05 17.01 10.47
CA ASP A 27 11.42 18.13 9.74
C ASP A 27 10.44 17.55 8.69
N VAL A 28 9.34 16.96 9.22
CA VAL A 28 8.31 16.31 8.44
C VAL A 28 7.01 17.10 8.56
N ILE A 29 6.50 17.57 7.43
CA ILE A 29 5.17 18.17 7.31
C ILE A 29 4.20 17.05 6.93
N ALA A 30 3.26 16.74 7.83
CA ALA A 30 2.18 15.79 7.58
C ALA A 30 1.01 16.48 6.88
N VAL A 31 0.46 15.86 5.84
CA VAL A 31 -0.72 16.36 5.12
C VAL A 31 -1.73 15.23 4.99
N ASP A 32 -2.93 15.42 5.51
CA ASP A 32 -4.02 14.44 5.40
C ASP A 32 -5.38 15.11 5.57
N ASP A 33 -6.42 14.30 5.50
CA ASP A 33 -7.79 14.62 5.85
C ASP A 33 -8.15 13.84 7.13
N LEU A 34 -8.32 14.54 8.24
CA LEU A 34 -8.75 13.98 9.51
C LEU A 34 -10.26 14.14 9.77
N SER A 35 -11.09 14.22 8.72
CA SER A 35 -12.56 14.15 8.86
C SER A 35 -12.99 12.84 9.53
N ASP A 36 -12.29 11.72 9.25
CA ASP A 36 -12.29 10.58 10.16
C ASP A 36 -11.22 10.81 11.24
N GLY A 37 -11.67 11.33 12.39
CA GLY A 37 -10.79 11.65 13.52
C GLY A 37 -10.01 10.45 14.05
N SER A 38 -10.45 9.20 13.83
CA SER A 38 -9.74 8.00 14.32
C SER A 38 -8.35 7.84 13.74
N LYS A 39 -8.09 8.40 12.56
CA LYS A 39 -6.80 8.34 11.85
C LYS A 39 -5.64 9.00 12.61
N TYR A 40 -5.90 9.92 13.55
CA TYR A 40 -4.83 10.53 14.36
C TYR A 40 -3.96 9.49 15.08
N ARG A 41 -4.55 8.35 15.43
CA ARG A 41 -3.86 7.25 16.13
C ARG A 41 -2.64 6.75 15.34
N ASN A 42 -2.68 6.85 14.02
CA ASN A 42 -1.57 6.44 13.15
C ASN A 42 -0.35 7.36 13.26
N LEU A 43 -0.56 8.61 13.73
CA LEU A 43 0.49 9.62 13.93
C LEU A 43 0.96 9.73 15.38
N LEU A 44 0.38 8.95 16.31
CA LEU A 44 0.84 8.95 17.70
C LEU A 44 2.31 8.52 17.78
N GLY A 45 3.10 9.29 18.53
CA GLY A 45 4.54 9.09 18.66
C GLY A 45 5.38 9.54 17.47
N ALA A 46 4.78 10.05 16.40
CA ALA A 46 5.51 10.66 15.29
C ALA A 46 6.03 12.05 15.67
N ARG A 47 7.24 12.37 15.22
CA ARG A 47 7.81 13.73 15.30
C ARG A 47 7.51 14.44 13.99
N LEU A 48 6.72 15.50 14.08
CA LEU A 48 6.29 16.33 12.97
C LEU A 48 6.73 17.78 13.21
N SER A 49 7.14 18.47 12.14
CA SER A 49 7.34 19.93 12.19
C SER A 49 6.02 20.67 12.04
N ASP A 50 5.05 20.12 11.30
CA ASP A 50 3.71 20.70 11.15
C ASP A 50 2.72 19.68 10.60
N TYR A 51 1.41 20.03 10.66
CA TYR A 51 0.31 19.29 10.06
C TYR A 51 -0.59 20.26 9.28
N PHE A 52 -1.00 19.84 8.08
CA PHE A 52 -1.95 20.59 7.25
C PHE A 52 -3.08 19.68 6.77
N ASP A 53 -4.29 20.23 6.71
CA ASP A 53 -5.37 19.62 5.95
C ASP A 53 -5.01 19.61 4.46
N LYS A 54 -5.45 18.56 3.74
CA LYS A 54 -5.17 18.42 2.31
C LYS A 54 -5.68 19.59 1.49
N GLU A 55 -6.86 20.16 1.84
CA GLU A 55 -7.48 21.26 1.09
C GLU A 55 -6.64 22.55 1.22
N ASP A 56 -6.03 22.80 2.37
CA ASP A 56 -5.16 23.96 2.60
C ASP A 56 -3.77 23.78 2.01
N PHE A 57 -3.26 22.55 1.99
CA PHE A 57 -1.87 22.29 1.61
C PHE A 57 -1.56 22.62 0.15
N TYR A 58 -2.35 22.12 -0.81
CA TYR A 58 -1.96 22.17 -2.22
C TYR A 58 -1.80 23.59 -2.76
N GLY A 59 -2.75 24.49 -2.45
CA GLY A 59 -2.68 25.89 -2.85
C GLY A 59 -1.46 26.61 -2.27
N ARG A 60 -1.17 26.37 -1.00
CA ARG A 60 -0.03 26.94 -0.28
C ARG A 60 1.31 26.40 -0.80
N PHE A 61 1.37 25.11 -1.14
CA PHE A 61 2.55 24.49 -1.72
C PHE A 61 2.88 25.10 -3.10
N VAL A 62 1.89 25.27 -3.96
CA VAL A 62 2.06 25.96 -5.26
C VAL A 62 2.60 27.38 -5.09
N ARG A 63 2.15 28.13 -4.07
CA ARG A 63 2.63 29.48 -3.75
C ARG A 63 3.98 29.52 -2.99
N ARG A 64 4.62 28.35 -2.77
CA ARG A 64 5.92 28.22 -2.08
C ARG A 64 5.91 28.67 -0.63
N GLU A 65 4.80 28.58 0.07
CA GLU A 65 4.65 29.07 1.45
C GLU A 65 5.40 28.22 2.50
N PHE A 66 5.88 27.04 2.11
CA PHE A 66 6.62 26.13 2.99
C PHE A 66 8.14 26.30 2.93
N GLY A 67 8.64 27.31 2.20
CA GLY A 67 10.06 27.46 1.94
C GLY A 67 10.62 26.32 1.09
N ARG A 68 11.90 25.96 1.30
CA ARG A 68 12.50 24.83 0.57
C ARG A 68 11.98 23.51 1.12
N VAL A 69 11.36 22.73 0.26
CA VAL A 69 10.97 21.33 0.50
C VAL A 69 11.88 20.44 -0.35
N ASP A 70 12.57 19.49 0.29
CA ASP A 70 13.54 18.63 -0.42
C ASP A 70 12.83 17.49 -1.16
N VAL A 71 11.74 16.94 -0.58
CA VAL A 71 10.97 15.87 -1.19
C VAL A 71 9.52 15.87 -0.72
N VAL A 72 8.62 15.52 -1.64
CA VAL A 72 7.22 15.15 -1.33
C VAL A 72 7.07 13.65 -1.50
N MET A 73 6.64 12.95 -0.44
CA MET A 73 6.19 11.56 -0.47
C MET A 73 4.66 11.55 -0.56
N HIS A 74 4.16 11.42 -1.79
CA HIS A 74 2.74 11.57 -2.10
C HIS A 74 2.00 10.24 -1.99
N GLN A 75 1.42 9.96 -0.82
CA GLN A 75 0.60 8.77 -0.55
C GLN A 75 -0.90 9.08 -0.55
N GLY A 76 -1.27 10.36 -0.50
CA GLY A 76 -2.66 10.81 -0.45
C GLY A 76 -3.42 10.46 -1.73
N ALA A 77 -4.53 9.76 -1.60
CA ALA A 77 -5.44 9.39 -2.68
C ALA A 77 -6.79 8.92 -2.14
N CYS A 78 -7.84 9.02 -2.95
CA CYS A 78 -9.02 8.19 -2.75
C CYS A 78 -8.65 6.76 -3.15
N SER A 79 -8.60 5.83 -2.18
CA SER A 79 -8.15 4.44 -2.39
C SER A 79 -9.31 3.43 -2.46
N ASP A 80 -10.55 3.90 -2.42
CA ASP A 80 -11.72 3.04 -2.55
C ASP A 80 -11.87 2.52 -3.98
N THR A 81 -11.54 1.26 -4.21
CA THR A 81 -11.64 0.60 -5.52
C THR A 81 -13.08 0.36 -5.96
N MET A 82 -14.05 0.54 -5.05
CA MET A 82 -15.49 0.40 -5.31
C MET A 82 -16.17 1.74 -5.58
N GLU A 83 -15.44 2.86 -5.52
CA GLU A 83 -15.97 4.17 -5.90
C GLU A 83 -16.21 4.22 -7.41
N HIS A 84 -17.42 4.59 -7.81
CA HIS A 84 -17.84 4.69 -9.21
C HIS A 84 -17.90 6.14 -9.72
N ASN A 85 -17.77 7.14 -8.84
CA ASN A 85 -17.74 8.53 -9.26
C ASN A 85 -16.39 8.87 -9.92
N GLY A 86 -16.35 8.72 -11.24
CA GLY A 86 -15.13 8.98 -12.03
C GLY A 86 -14.61 10.40 -11.90
N ARG A 87 -15.49 11.41 -11.75
CA ARG A 87 -15.07 12.80 -11.55
C ARG A 87 -14.33 12.96 -10.21
N LEU A 88 -14.91 12.48 -9.11
CA LEU A 88 -14.27 12.50 -7.80
C LEU A 88 -12.91 11.81 -7.85
N MET A 89 -12.86 10.62 -8.44
CA MET A 89 -11.65 9.82 -8.54
C MET A 89 -10.53 10.51 -9.34
N LEU A 90 -10.88 11.09 -10.49
CA LEU A 90 -9.89 11.79 -11.33
C LEU A 90 -9.43 13.11 -10.72
N GLU A 91 -10.30 13.88 -10.05
CA GLU A 91 -9.88 15.09 -9.35
C GLU A 91 -8.95 14.75 -8.17
N SER A 92 -9.34 13.78 -7.32
CA SER A 92 -8.58 13.42 -6.12
C SER A 92 -7.25 12.74 -6.43
N ASN A 93 -7.19 11.86 -7.43
CA ASN A 93 -6.00 11.03 -7.67
C ASN A 93 -5.15 11.57 -8.83
N TYR A 94 -5.76 11.85 -9.98
CA TYR A 94 -5.01 12.24 -11.15
C TYR A 94 -4.68 13.74 -11.17
N ARG A 95 -5.70 14.61 -11.04
CA ARG A 95 -5.51 16.06 -11.14
C ARG A 95 -4.63 16.59 -10.02
N CYS A 96 -4.90 16.14 -8.80
CA CYS A 96 -4.13 16.48 -7.61
C CYS A 96 -2.65 16.08 -7.78
N SER A 97 -2.38 14.81 -8.16
CA SER A 97 -1.00 14.32 -8.36
C SER A 97 -0.28 15.06 -9.50
N ARG A 98 -0.98 15.37 -10.59
CA ARG A 98 -0.43 16.13 -11.71
C ARG A 98 -0.03 17.56 -11.29
N ASN A 99 -0.93 18.27 -10.59
CA ASN A 99 -0.64 19.62 -10.12
C ASN A 99 0.54 19.62 -9.14
N LEU A 100 0.62 18.60 -8.28
CA LEU A 100 1.74 18.43 -7.36
C LEU A 100 3.06 18.17 -8.10
N LEU A 101 3.05 17.34 -9.14
CA LEU A 101 4.23 17.12 -9.99
C LEU A 101 4.72 18.43 -10.61
N GLU A 102 3.82 19.24 -11.20
CA GLU A 102 4.19 20.53 -11.80
C GLU A 102 4.83 21.46 -10.75
N ALA A 103 4.22 21.55 -9.56
CA ALA A 103 4.74 22.38 -8.48
C ALA A 103 6.10 21.87 -7.98
N CYS A 104 6.28 20.56 -7.83
CA CYS A 104 7.54 19.95 -7.43
C CYS A 104 8.65 20.28 -8.44
N GLN A 105 8.41 20.08 -9.74
CA GLN A 105 9.38 20.39 -10.78
C GLN A 105 9.74 21.88 -10.82
N ALA A 106 8.76 22.77 -10.67
CA ALA A 106 8.98 24.23 -10.64
C ALA A 106 9.77 24.71 -9.41
N GLN A 107 9.77 23.92 -8.32
CA GLN A 107 10.44 24.26 -7.06
C GLN A 107 11.76 23.53 -6.85
N GLY A 108 12.12 22.60 -7.72
CA GLY A 108 13.30 21.76 -7.54
C GLY A 108 13.09 20.69 -6.45
N THR A 109 11.82 20.35 -6.14
CA THR A 109 11.44 19.37 -5.12
C THR A 109 11.31 17.98 -5.76
N ARG A 110 11.83 16.95 -5.10
CA ARG A 110 11.68 15.54 -5.54
C ARG A 110 10.28 15.03 -5.25
N LEU A 111 9.78 14.08 -6.04
CA LEU A 111 8.47 13.46 -5.85
C LEU A 111 8.56 11.94 -5.84
N LEU A 112 8.23 11.32 -4.71
CA LEU A 112 7.98 9.88 -4.59
C LEU A 112 6.47 9.67 -4.44
N TYR A 113 5.83 8.85 -5.28
CA TYR A 113 4.37 8.78 -5.26
C TYR A 113 3.81 7.35 -5.30
N ALA A 114 2.62 7.20 -4.71
CA ALA A 114 1.86 5.97 -4.72
C ALA A 114 1.11 5.77 -6.03
N SER A 115 1.52 4.78 -6.81
CA SER A 115 0.72 4.14 -7.85
C SER A 115 0.14 2.83 -7.30
N SER A 116 -0.40 1.95 -8.14
CA SER A 116 -1.10 0.74 -7.69
C SER A 116 -0.99 -0.38 -8.71
N ALA A 117 -0.92 -1.64 -8.25
CA ALA A 117 -1.09 -2.81 -9.10
C ALA A 117 -2.50 -2.92 -9.74
N ALA A 118 -3.47 -2.12 -9.27
CA ALA A 118 -4.79 -2.03 -9.91
C ALA A 118 -4.73 -1.52 -11.37
N VAL A 119 -3.62 -0.92 -11.79
CA VAL A 119 -3.38 -0.52 -13.20
C VAL A 119 -3.31 -1.71 -14.15
N TYR A 120 -2.99 -2.89 -13.63
CA TYR A 120 -2.85 -4.11 -14.43
C TYR A 120 -4.19 -4.79 -14.75
N GLY A 121 -5.18 -4.68 -13.87
CA GLY A 121 -6.50 -5.26 -14.08
C GLY A 121 -6.46 -6.78 -14.24
N ASP A 122 -6.97 -7.29 -15.35
CA ASP A 122 -7.13 -8.72 -15.63
C ASP A 122 -5.96 -9.37 -16.40
N THR A 123 -4.83 -8.65 -16.54
CA THR A 123 -3.63 -9.21 -17.19
C THR A 123 -3.03 -10.37 -16.39
N THR A 124 -2.30 -11.22 -17.07
CA THR A 124 -1.45 -12.26 -16.45
C THR A 124 0.01 -11.83 -16.32
N THR A 125 0.38 -10.68 -16.91
CA THR A 125 1.74 -10.13 -16.92
C THR A 125 1.77 -8.81 -16.18
N PHE A 126 2.58 -8.71 -15.14
CA PHE A 126 2.64 -7.55 -14.25
C PHE A 126 3.96 -6.79 -14.43
N ARG A 127 4.18 -6.28 -15.65
CA ARG A 127 5.35 -5.45 -16.00
C ARG A 127 4.92 -4.01 -16.21
N GLU A 128 5.83 -3.07 -15.96
CA GLU A 128 5.61 -1.63 -16.12
C GLU A 128 5.62 -1.20 -17.61
N GLN A 129 4.83 -1.91 -18.43
CA GLN A 129 4.72 -1.73 -19.87
C GLN A 129 3.25 -1.55 -20.30
N PRO A 130 2.95 -0.71 -21.32
CA PRO A 130 1.59 -0.42 -21.74
C PRO A 130 0.74 -1.65 -22.07
N ASP A 131 1.34 -2.69 -22.65
CA ASP A 131 0.64 -3.92 -23.05
C ASP A 131 0.10 -4.72 -21.86
N SER A 132 0.65 -4.50 -20.65
CA SER A 132 0.23 -5.13 -19.41
C SER A 132 -0.82 -4.33 -18.63
N GLU A 133 -1.17 -3.12 -19.06
CA GLU A 133 -1.96 -2.16 -18.31
C GLU A 133 -3.42 -2.13 -18.77
N ARG A 134 -4.32 -2.77 -17.99
CA ARG A 134 -5.75 -2.94 -18.32
C ARG A 134 -6.63 -2.76 -17.08
N PRO A 135 -6.69 -1.55 -16.49
CA PRO A 135 -7.40 -1.33 -15.23
C PRO A 135 -8.89 -1.68 -15.35
N LEU A 136 -9.43 -2.37 -14.35
CA LEU A 136 -10.83 -2.81 -14.30
C LEU A 136 -11.78 -1.80 -13.65
N ASN A 137 -11.24 -0.74 -13.04
CA ASN A 137 -12.03 0.29 -12.36
C ASN A 137 -11.39 1.67 -12.52
N VAL A 138 -12.16 2.70 -12.18
CA VAL A 138 -11.74 4.10 -12.31
C VAL A 138 -10.58 4.44 -11.36
N TYR A 139 -10.45 3.76 -10.22
CA TYR A 139 -9.29 3.91 -9.34
C TYR A 139 -7.98 3.51 -10.06
N GLY A 140 -7.92 2.28 -10.59
CA GLY A 140 -6.75 1.83 -11.36
C GLY A 140 -6.47 2.72 -12.57
N TYR A 141 -7.52 3.16 -13.27
CA TYR A 141 -7.40 4.10 -14.38
C TYR A 141 -6.82 5.46 -13.95
N SER A 142 -7.23 6.00 -12.80
CA SER A 142 -6.71 7.27 -12.27
C SER A 142 -5.21 7.22 -11.99
N LYS A 143 -4.72 6.09 -11.45
CA LYS A 143 -3.31 5.84 -11.20
C LYS A 143 -2.52 5.67 -12.50
N LEU A 144 -3.06 4.91 -13.46
CA LEU A 144 -2.45 4.71 -14.78
C LEU A 144 -2.30 6.04 -15.54
N LEU A 145 -3.30 6.90 -15.51
CA LEU A 145 -3.21 8.21 -16.15
C LEU A 145 -2.04 9.03 -15.63
N PHE A 146 -1.79 9.00 -14.31
CA PHE A 146 -0.67 9.71 -13.73
C PHE A 146 0.67 9.05 -14.06
N ASP A 147 0.76 7.71 -13.99
CA ASP A 147 1.94 6.97 -14.45
C ASP A 147 2.30 7.33 -15.90
N ASN A 148 1.31 7.47 -16.79
CA ASN A 148 1.52 7.86 -18.19
C ASN A 148 2.08 9.28 -18.31
N VAL A 149 1.60 10.24 -17.50
CA VAL A 149 2.15 11.61 -17.48
C VAL A 149 3.62 11.59 -17.05
N VAL A 150 3.96 10.81 -16.01
CA VAL A 150 5.34 10.68 -15.53
C VAL A 150 6.22 10.03 -16.60
N ARG A 151 5.81 8.91 -17.19
CA ARG A 151 6.57 8.20 -18.24
C ARG A 151 6.85 9.09 -19.46
N ALA A 152 5.84 9.83 -19.91
CA ALA A 152 5.98 10.73 -21.08
C ALA A 152 6.98 11.88 -20.84
N ARG A 153 7.30 12.16 -19.57
CA ARG A 153 8.17 13.28 -19.19
C ARG A 153 9.50 12.86 -18.57
N LEU A 154 9.77 11.58 -18.43
CA LEU A 154 10.95 11.08 -17.68
C LEU A 154 12.27 11.72 -18.12
N THR A 155 12.47 11.95 -19.43
CA THR A 155 13.68 12.57 -19.97
C THR A 155 13.73 14.11 -19.80
N ALA A 156 12.60 14.74 -19.46
CA ALA A 156 12.47 16.18 -19.29
C ALA A 156 12.34 16.60 -17.81
N LEU A 157 12.30 15.64 -16.89
CA LEU A 157 12.21 15.93 -15.47
C LEU A 157 13.52 16.53 -14.95
N SER A 158 13.43 17.64 -14.21
CA SER A 158 14.57 18.34 -13.61
C SER A 158 14.96 17.76 -12.24
N THR A 159 14.04 17.06 -11.58
CA THR A 159 14.23 16.43 -10.27
C THR A 159 13.74 14.99 -10.29
N GLN A 160 14.16 14.22 -9.28
CA GLN A 160 13.69 12.84 -9.12
C GLN A 160 12.16 12.75 -9.08
N VAL A 161 11.62 11.83 -9.89
CA VAL A 161 10.22 11.39 -9.77
C VAL A 161 10.20 9.86 -9.80
N ALA A 162 9.75 9.24 -8.71
CA ALA A 162 9.63 7.79 -8.64
C ALA A 162 8.23 7.39 -8.17
N GLY A 163 7.56 6.58 -8.96
CA GLY A 163 6.23 6.04 -8.69
C GLY A 163 6.30 4.56 -8.32
N PHE A 164 5.52 4.15 -7.34
CA PHE A 164 5.49 2.77 -6.87
C PHE A 164 4.10 2.16 -7.06
N ARG A 165 4.00 1.15 -7.90
CA ARG A 165 2.81 0.31 -8.07
C ARG A 165 2.74 -0.67 -6.91
N TYR A 166 2.12 -0.25 -5.82
CA TYR A 166 1.95 -1.11 -4.65
C TYR A 166 1.05 -2.29 -4.98
N PHE A 167 1.51 -3.49 -4.61
CA PHE A 167 0.72 -4.70 -4.62
C PHE A 167 -0.11 -4.80 -3.34
N ASN A 168 -0.37 -5.98 -2.81
CA ASN A 168 -1.26 -6.12 -1.66
C ASN A 168 -0.53 -5.80 -0.34
N VAL A 169 -0.45 -4.51 -0.01
CA VAL A 169 0.20 -4.03 1.21
C VAL A 169 -0.63 -4.37 2.44
N TYR A 170 0.00 -4.92 3.46
CA TYR A 170 -0.59 -5.19 4.78
C TYR A 170 0.36 -4.81 5.91
N GLY A 171 -0.17 -4.58 7.11
CA GLY A 171 0.64 -4.30 8.29
C GLY A 171 0.07 -3.20 9.21
N PRO A 172 0.86 -2.70 10.16
CA PRO A 172 0.45 -1.68 11.13
C PRO A 172 -0.29 -0.48 10.54
N ARG A 173 -1.23 0.06 11.35
CA ARG A 173 -1.90 1.35 11.10
C ARG A 173 -2.92 1.33 9.95
N GLU A 174 -3.54 0.18 9.67
CA GLU A 174 -4.58 0.08 8.63
C GLU A 174 -6.03 -0.04 9.17
N GLN A 175 -6.24 -0.03 10.49
CA GLN A 175 -7.53 -0.29 11.12
C GLN A 175 -8.64 0.68 10.69
N HIS A 176 -8.29 1.90 10.31
CA HIS A 176 -9.23 2.92 9.78
C HIS A 176 -9.79 2.58 8.39
N LYS A 177 -9.22 1.61 7.68
CA LYS A 177 -9.59 1.31 6.28
C LYS A 177 -10.90 0.54 6.14
N GLY A 178 -11.48 0.04 7.23
CA GLY A 178 -12.73 -0.73 7.21
C GLY A 178 -12.67 -1.87 6.20
N ARG A 179 -13.64 -1.94 5.28
CA ARG A 179 -13.70 -3.00 4.25
C ARG A 179 -12.47 -3.06 3.31
N MET A 180 -11.71 -1.96 3.20
CA MET A 180 -10.51 -1.89 2.35
C MET A 180 -9.23 -2.27 3.10
N ALA A 181 -9.33 -2.72 4.36
CA ALA A 181 -8.22 -3.27 5.09
C ALA A 181 -7.72 -4.59 4.47
N SER A 182 -6.49 -4.97 4.82
CA SER A 182 -5.91 -6.20 4.30
C SER A 182 -6.62 -7.45 4.82
N VAL A 183 -6.50 -8.55 4.08
CA VAL A 183 -7.00 -9.85 4.54
C VAL A 183 -6.33 -10.30 5.84
N ALA A 184 -5.09 -9.88 6.11
CA ALA A 184 -4.40 -10.19 7.36
C ALA A 184 -5.11 -9.56 8.57
N LEU A 185 -5.55 -8.28 8.46
CA LEU A 185 -6.34 -7.63 9.51
C LEU A 185 -7.70 -8.30 9.67
N HIS A 186 -8.42 -8.52 8.56
CA HIS A 186 -9.72 -9.19 8.63
C HIS A 186 -9.65 -10.57 9.28
N ASN A 187 -8.63 -11.37 8.93
CA ASN A 187 -8.41 -12.69 9.55
C ASN A 187 -8.13 -12.57 11.06
N PHE A 188 -7.31 -11.58 11.47
CA PHE A 188 -7.01 -11.36 12.88
C PHE A 188 -8.27 -10.96 13.68
N GLU A 189 -9.04 -10.01 13.16
CA GLU A 189 -10.27 -9.55 13.82
C GLU A 189 -11.32 -10.67 13.90
N GLU A 190 -11.51 -11.41 12.80
CA GLU A 190 -12.47 -12.51 12.75
C GLU A 190 -12.06 -13.64 13.70
N PHE A 191 -10.78 -14.05 13.68
CA PHE A 191 -10.26 -15.06 14.59
C PHE A 191 -10.35 -14.63 16.06
N SER A 192 -10.05 -13.38 16.34
CA SER A 192 -10.14 -12.84 17.71
C SER A 192 -11.58 -12.84 18.23
N LYS A 193 -12.55 -12.58 17.35
CA LYS A 193 -13.97 -12.49 17.71
C LYS A 193 -14.67 -13.85 17.76
N SER A 194 -14.39 -14.75 16.83
CA SER A 194 -15.16 -15.99 16.63
C SER A 194 -14.33 -17.27 16.82
N GLY A 195 -13.01 -17.16 16.91
CA GLY A 195 -12.11 -18.32 16.98
C GLY A 195 -11.88 -19.02 15.64
N ALA A 196 -12.40 -18.46 14.54
CA ALA A 196 -12.23 -19.02 13.20
C ALA A 196 -12.04 -17.91 12.15
N VAL A 197 -11.46 -18.27 11.02
CA VAL A 197 -11.27 -17.42 9.82
C VAL A 197 -12.07 -18.01 8.67
N ARG A 198 -12.74 -17.17 7.88
CA ARG A 198 -13.48 -17.59 6.68
C ARG A 198 -12.79 -17.09 5.42
N LEU A 199 -12.47 -18.00 4.52
CA LEU A 199 -11.90 -17.74 3.21
C LEU A 199 -12.90 -18.09 2.12
N PHE A 200 -12.74 -17.46 0.95
CA PHE A 200 -13.58 -17.80 -0.20
C PHE A 200 -13.26 -19.21 -0.71
N GLY A 201 -14.29 -19.89 -1.16
CA GLY A 201 -14.24 -21.19 -1.82
C GLY A 201 -13.56 -21.13 -3.19
N ALA A 202 -13.69 -22.22 -3.94
CA ALA A 202 -13.09 -22.35 -5.26
C ALA A 202 -13.66 -21.32 -6.25
N TYR A 203 -12.77 -20.68 -7.02
CA TYR A 203 -13.15 -19.74 -8.08
C TYR A 203 -12.01 -19.52 -9.07
N GLY A 204 -12.34 -19.35 -10.36
CA GLY A 204 -11.38 -18.96 -11.39
C GLY A 204 -10.27 -19.99 -11.64
N GLY A 205 -10.57 -21.29 -11.45
CA GLY A 205 -9.60 -22.38 -11.61
C GLY A 205 -8.74 -22.65 -10.38
N TYR A 206 -8.97 -21.92 -9.27
CA TYR A 206 -8.30 -22.11 -7.99
C TYR A 206 -9.20 -22.82 -7.00
N GLY A 207 -8.64 -23.69 -6.17
CA GLY A 207 -9.33 -24.31 -5.04
C GLY A 207 -9.67 -23.32 -3.91
N PRO A 208 -10.32 -23.80 -2.83
CA PRO A 208 -10.72 -22.95 -1.70
C PRO A 208 -9.50 -22.27 -1.04
N GLY A 209 -9.53 -20.93 -1.00
CA GLY A 209 -8.44 -20.11 -0.43
C GLY A 209 -7.13 -20.11 -1.23
N GLU A 210 -7.11 -20.71 -2.43
CA GLU A 210 -5.90 -20.85 -3.27
C GLU A 210 -5.70 -19.71 -4.25
N GLN A 211 -6.61 -18.75 -4.36
CA GLN A 211 -6.39 -17.54 -5.15
C GLN A 211 -5.12 -16.85 -4.66
N LEU A 212 -4.34 -16.28 -5.59
CA LEU A 212 -2.97 -15.83 -5.34
C LEU A 212 -2.86 -14.31 -5.31
N ARG A 213 -2.10 -13.77 -4.36
CA ARG A 213 -1.72 -12.36 -4.31
C ARG A 213 -0.24 -12.21 -3.97
N ASP A 214 0.35 -11.16 -4.48
CA ASP A 214 1.65 -10.68 -4.00
C ASP A 214 1.39 -9.80 -2.76
N PHE A 215 1.51 -10.41 -1.60
CA PHE A 215 1.35 -9.73 -0.31
C PHE A 215 2.68 -9.12 0.12
N VAL A 216 2.72 -7.82 0.34
CA VAL A 216 3.92 -7.10 0.75
C VAL A 216 3.72 -6.45 2.12
N TYR A 217 4.66 -6.68 3.03
CA TYR A 217 4.60 -6.09 4.37
C TYR A 217 4.96 -4.60 4.32
N VAL A 218 4.27 -3.78 5.10
CA VAL A 218 4.39 -2.31 5.02
C VAL A 218 5.80 -1.81 5.32
N ASP A 219 6.57 -2.48 6.20
CA ASP A 219 7.94 -2.08 6.47
C ASP A 219 8.84 -2.22 5.23
N ASP A 220 8.59 -3.22 4.38
CA ASP A 220 9.31 -3.39 3.13
C ASP A 220 8.97 -2.27 2.14
N VAL A 221 7.70 -1.83 2.13
CA VAL A 221 7.26 -0.66 1.37
C VAL A 221 7.99 0.60 1.84
N VAL A 222 8.07 0.80 3.15
CA VAL A 222 8.82 1.91 3.75
C VAL A 222 10.29 1.84 3.39
N ALA A 223 10.91 0.65 3.50
CA ALA A 223 12.33 0.46 3.19
C ALA A 223 12.66 0.85 1.73
N VAL A 224 11.81 0.45 0.76
CA VAL A 224 12.01 0.83 -0.66
C VAL A 224 11.85 2.34 -0.84
N ASN A 225 10.83 2.96 -0.27
CA ASN A 225 10.65 4.42 -0.37
C ASN A 225 11.86 5.18 0.21
N LEU A 226 12.38 4.74 1.37
CA LEU A 226 13.56 5.34 1.99
C LEU A 226 14.83 5.08 1.18
N TRP A 227 14.94 3.90 0.54
CA TRP A 227 16.04 3.64 -0.39
C TRP A 227 16.03 4.64 -1.55
N PHE A 228 14.88 4.90 -2.18
CA PHE A 228 14.78 5.91 -3.24
C PHE A 228 15.01 7.34 -2.73
N LEU A 229 14.66 7.63 -1.49
CA LEU A 229 15.01 8.90 -0.85
C LEU A 229 16.53 9.12 -0.79
N GLU A 230 17.29 8.04 -0.54
CA GLU A 230 18.75 8.02 -0.47
C GLU A 230 19.41 7.95 -1.86
N HIS A 231 18.66 7.62 -2.94
CA HIS A 231 19.14 7.49 -4.33
C HIS A 231 18.39 8.45 -5.27
N PRO A 232 18.64 9.76 -5.17
CA PRO A 232 17.89 10.79 -5.90
C PRO A 232 18.08 10.75 -7.42
N GLU A 233 19.08 10.04 -7.92
CA GLU A 233 19.34 9.83 -9.36
C GLU A 233 18.38 8.81 -10.00
N ARG A 234 17.59 8.10 -9.21
CA ARG A 234 16.66 7.06 -9.71
C ARG A 234 15.27 7.63 -9.92
N SER A 235 14.82 7.66 -11.16
CA SER A 235 13.46 8.08 -11.56
C SER A 235 12.79 6.99 -12.39
N GLY A 236 11.46 6.91 -12.33
CA GLY A 236 10.68 5.94 -13.09
C GLY A 236 9.40 5.52 -12.40
N VAL A 237 8.75 4.50 -12.96
CA VAL A 237 7.60 3.82 -12.35
C VAL A 237 8.00 2.37 -12.10
N PHE A 238 7.78 1.89 -10.88
CA PHE A 238 8.30 0.59 -10.43
C PHE A 238 7.22 -0.20 -9.71
N ASN A 239 7.18 -1.50 -9.95
CA ASN A 239 6.41 -2.41 -9.11
C ASN A 239 7.01 -2.48 -7.71
N LEU A 240 6.12 -2.47 -6.70
CA LEU A 240 6.49 -2.69 -5.31
C LEU A 240 5.61 -3.78 -4.71
N GLY A 241 6.08 -4.98 -4.78
CA GLY A 241 5.60 -6.23 -4.21
C GLY A 241 6.80 -7.09 -3.83
N THR A 242 6.57 -8.34 -3.50
CA THR A 242 7.63 -9.28 -3.14
C THR A 242 8.18 -10.08 -4.33
N GLY A 243 7.46 -10.06 -5.47
CA GLY A 243 7.71 -10.94 -6.61
C GLY A 243 7.26 -12.38 -6.37
N ARG A 244 6.56 -12.66 -5.27
CA ARG A 244 6.05 -13.98 -4.89
C ARG A 244 4.54 -13.93 -4.72
N ALA A 245 3.82 -14.66 -5.55
CA ALA A 245 2.39 -14.86 -5.37
C ALA A 245 2.15 -15.95 -4.32
N GLN A 246 1.38 -15.66 -3.28
CA GLN A 246 1.04 -16.59 -2.20
C GLN A 246 -0.49 -16.72 -2.06
N PRO A 247 -1.02 -17.89 -1.66
CA PRO A 247 -2.44 -18.08 -1.50
C PRO A 247 -3.01 -17.40 -0.24
N PHE A 248 -4.29 -17.12 -0.25
CA PHE A 248 -4.98 -16.62 0.95
C PHE A 248 -4.90 -17.61 2.11
N ASN A 249 -4.79 -18.90 1.82
CA ASN A 249 -4.53 -19.93 2.82
C ASN A 249 -3.28 -19.67 3.65
N ASP A 250 -2.18 -19.16 3.02
CA ASP A 250 -0.95 -18.86 3.74
C ASP A 250 -1.15 -17.70 4.73
N VAL A 251 -1.93 -16.68 4.34
CA VAL A 251 -2.24 -15.56 5.23
C VAL A 251 -3.09 -16.02 6.41
N ALA A 252 -4.10 -16.83 6.18
CA ALA A 252 -4.95 -17.38 7.26
C ALA A 252 -4.15 -18.30 8.17
N LEU A 253 -3.35 -19.21 7.61
CA LEU A 253 -2.47 -20.10 8.35
C LEU A 253 -1.52 -19.32 9.26
N ALA A 254 -0.85 -18.31 8.72
CA ALA A 254 0.08 -17.47 9.47
C ALA A 254 -0.63 -16.67 10.57
N THR A 255 -1.81 -16.10 10.27
CA THR A 255 -2.59 -15.31 11.24
C THR A 255 -3.06 -16.18 12.41
N VAL A 256 -3.69 -17.32 12.12
CA VAL A 256 -4.21 -18.23 13.16
C VAL A 256 -3.06 -18.75 14.03
N ASN A 257 -1.96 -19.19 13.42
CA ASN A 257 -0.82 -19.70 14.17
C ASN A 257 -0.10 -18.60 14.99
N ALA A 258 -0.03 -17.37 14.51
CA ALA A 258 0.50 -16.26 15.30
C ALA A 258 -0.40 -15.96 16.52
N CYS A 259 -1.72 -15.94 16.36
CA CYS A 259 -2.67 -15.78 17.47
C CYS A 259 -2.57 -16.93 18.48
N ARG A 260 -2.42 -18.18 18.01
CA ARG A 260 -2.22 -19.36 18.85
C ARG A 260 -0.93 -19.29 19.64
N ALA A 261 0.17 -18.87 18.99
CA ALA A 261 1.47 -18.69 19.65
C ALA A 261 1.42 -17.69 20.82
N LEU A 262 0.67 -16.57 20.66
CA LEU A 262 0.44 -15.60 21.73
C LEU A 262 -0.31 -16.19 22.96
N ARG A 263 -1.04 -17.30 22.75
CA ARG A 263 -1.73 -18.05 23.81
C ARG A 263 -0.92 -19.24 24.34
N GLY A 264 0.33 -19.41 23.89
CA GLY A 264 1.18 -20.56 24.27
C GLY A 264 0.79 -21.88 23.59
N GLU A 265 -0.02 -21.81 22.50
CA GLU A 265 -0.48 -22.99 21.80
C GLU A 265 0.47 -23.36 20.64
N ARG A 266 0.57 -24.64 20.31
CA ARG A 266 1.42 -25.12 19.21
C ARG A 266 0.85 -24.72 17.85
N ALA A 267 1.73 -24.45 16.88
CA ALA A 267 1.36 -24.27 15.50
C ALA A 267 0.72 -25.56 14.92
N LEU A 268 -0.23 -25.38 14.03
CA LEU A 268 -0.93 -26.43 13.30
C LEU A 268 -0.70 -26.22 11.79
N ASN A 269 -0.73 -27.30 11.01
CA ASN A 269 -0.74 -27.18 9.55
C ASN A 269 -2.15 -26.83 9.03
N LEU A 270 -2.26 -26.54 7.73
CA LEU A 270 -3.52 -26.12 7.12
C LEU A 270 -4.63 -27.18 7.28
N GLU A 271 -4.32 -28.45 7.05
CA GLU A 271 -5.28 -29.55 7.18
C GLU A 271 -5.85 -29.65 8.60
N GLN A 272 -4.98 -29.50 9.63
CA GLN A 272 -5.37 -29.51 11.04
C GLN A 272 -6.25 -28.29 11.39
N LEU A 273 -5.93 -27.10 10.84
CA LEU A 273 -6.74 -25.90 11.06
C LEU A 273 -8.13 -26.02 10.43
N VAL A 274 -8.21 -26.62 9.22
CA VAL A 274 -9.49 -26.87 8.54
C VAL A 274 -10.30 -27.93 9.25
N ALA A 275 -9.68 -29.07 9.61
CA ALA A 275 -10.35 -30.14 10.37
C ALA A 275 -10.87 -29.65 11.73
N GLY A 276 -10.10 -28.78 12.39
CA GLY A 276 -10.48 -28.13 13.65
C GLY A 276 -11.47 -26.94 13.49
N LYS A 277 -11.91 -26.64 12.27
CA LYS A 277 -12.80 -25.52 11.94
C LYS A 277 -12.25 -24.15 12.33
N LEU A 278 -10.94 -24.02 12.49
CA LEU A 278 -10.25 -22.72 12.72
C LEU A 278 -10.07 -21.96 11.42
N ILE A 279 -10.04 -22.65 10.27
CA ILE A 279 -10.18 -22.08 8.92
C ILE A 279 -11.37 -22.76 8.26
N GLN A 280 -12.27 -21.96 7.72
CA GLN A 280 -13.50 -22.41 7.05
C GLN A 280 -13.57 -21.79 5.67
N TYR A 281 -14.15 -22.51 4.71
CA TYR A 281 -14.39 -21.99 3.36
C TYR A 281 -15.87 -21.68 3.18
N VAL A 282 -16.14 -20.47 2.65
CA VAL A 282 -17.49 -20.02 2.33
C VAL A 282 -17.66 -19.93 0.82
N GLU A 283 -18.89 -19.97 0.35
CA GLU A 283 -19.20 -19.83 -1.07
C GLU A 283 -18.60 -18.52 -1.63
N PHE A 284 -18.08 -18.59 -2.87
CA PHE A 284 -17.50 -17.40 -3.52
C PHE A 284 -18.62 -16.36 -3.78
N PRO A 285 -18.44 -15.09 -3.38
CA PRO A 285 -19.50 -14.08 -3.49
C PRO A 285 -19.89 -13.78 -4.93
N GLN A 286 -21.19 -13.92 -5.25
CA GLN A 286 -21.73 -13.67 -6.59
C GLN A 286 -21.42 -12.25 -7.11
N ALA A 287 -21.36 -11.25 -6.24
CA ALA A 287 -21.03 -9.86 -6.60
C ALA A 287 -19.61 -9.69 -7.16
N LEU A 288 -18.71 -10.65 -6.91
CA LEU A 288 -17.31 -10.64 -7.36
C LEU A 288 -17.08 -11.47 -8.62
N VAL A 289 -18.04 -12.28 -9.04
CA VAL A 289 -17.92 -13.12 -10.24
C VAL A 289 -17.65 -12.24 -11.46
N GLY A 290 -16.63 -12.58 -12.25
CA GLY A 290 -16.19 -11.82 -13.44
C GLY A 290 -15.46 -10.51 -13.16
N LYS A 291 -15.33 -10.10 -11.88
CA LYS A 291 -14.66 -8.85 -11.48
C LYS A 291 -13.48 -9.09 -10.55
N TYR A 292 -13.24 -10.34 -10.18
CA TYR A 292 -12.21 -10.70 -9.21
C TYR A 292 -10.92 -11.16 -9.90
N GLN A 293 -9.85 -10.49 -9.59
CA GLN A 293 -8.52 -10.86 -10.07
C GLN A 293 -8.00 -12.06 -9.27
N CYS A 294 -7.82 -13.22 -9.91
CA CYS A 294 -7.44 -14.45 -9.21
C CYS A 294 -5.95 -14.56 -8.88
N ARG A 295 -5.09 -13.79 -9.57
CA ARG A 295 -3.64 -13.81 -9.36
C ARG A 295 -3.05 -12.41 -9.54
N THR A 296 -2.10 -12.04 -8.65
CA THR A 296 -1.18 -10.92 -8.85
C THR A 296 0.22 -11.32 -8.42
N GLN A 297 1.24 -10.86 -9.16
CA GLN A 297 2.64 -11.10 -8.83
C GLN A 297 3.50 -10.01 -9.48
N ALA A 298 4.23 -9.23 -8.69
CA ALA A 298 5.11 -8.19 -9.19
C ALA A 298 6.26 -8.76 -10.02
N ASP A 299 6.48 -8.25 -11.22
CA ASP A 299 7.78 -8.35 -11.87
C ASP A 299 8.68 -7.27 -11.26
N LEU A 300 9.75 -7.69 -10.62
CA LEU A 300 10.68 -6.78 -9.94
C LEU A 300 11.86 -6.34 -10.82
N GLY A 301 11.88 -6.73 -12.08
CA GLY A 301 13.02 -6.48 -12.99
C GLY A 301 13.39 -5.00 -13.04
N ALA A 302 12.44 -4.09 -13.22
CA ALA A 302 12.68 -2.66 -13.26
C ALA A 302 13.20 -2.12 -11.91
N LEU A 303 12.62 -2.55 -10.78
CA LEU A 303 13.09 -2.16 -9.45
C LEU A 303 14.54 -2.64 -9.21
N ARG A 304 14.84 -3.89 -9.52
CA ARG A 304 16.18 -4.47 -9.35
C ARG A 304 17.23 -3.81 -10.25
N ALA A 305 16.85 -3.41 -11.45
CA ALA A 305 17.72 -2.67 -12.37
C ALA A 305 18.16 -1.30 -11.84
N THR A 306 17.42 -0.69 -10.89
CA THR A 306 17.86 0.53 -10.20
C THR A 306 19.05 0.29 -9.27
N GLY A 307 19.34 -0.95 -8.89
CA GLY A 307 20.32 -1.33 -7.86
C GLY A 307 19.68 -1.60 -6.49
N CYS A 308 18.37 -1.47 -6.35
CA CYS A 308 17.65 -1.81 -5.12
C CYS A 308 17.63 -3.33 -4.93
N LYS A 309 18.39 -3.83 -3.93
CA LYS A 309 18.54 -5.26 -3.61
C LYS A 309 17.85 -5.65 -2.29
N LEU A 310 16.95 -4.81 -1.78
CA LEU A 310 16.25 -5.09 -0.54
C LEU A 310 15.49 -6.43 -0.61
N GLU A 311 15.66 -7.24 0.42
CA GLU A 311 14.91 -8.48 0.61
C GLU A 311 13.54 -8.16 1.20
N PHE A 312 12.52 -8.92 0.79
CA PHE A 312 11.15 -8.73 1.26
C PHE A 312 10.72 -9.89 2.16
N ALA A 313 10.00 -9.56 3.23
CA ALA A 313 9.40 -10.55 4.11
C ALA A 313 8.44 -11.46 3.34
N ASP A 314 8.41 -12.73 3.69
CA ASP A 314 7.35 -13.65 3.27
C ASP A 314 6.07 -13.43 4.12
N VAL A 315 4.96 -14.03 3.69
CA VAL A 315 3.68 -13.93 4.40
C VAL A 315 3.81 -14.44 5.84
N ALA A 316 4.53 -15.53 6.07
CA ALA A 316 4.64 -16.12 7.40
C ALA A 316 5.30 -15.16 8.40
N SER A 317 6.43 -14.57 8.02
CA SER A 317 7.18 -13.64 8.87
C SER A 317 6.50 -12.28 9.01
N GLY A 318 5.97 -11.73 7.90
CA GLY A 318 5.29 -10.44 7.91
C GLY A 318 3.98 -10.46 8.71
N VAL A 319 3.14 -11.49 8.51
CA VAL A 319 1.87 -11.65 9.25
C VAL A 319 2.13 -11.88 10.73
N LYS A 320 3.16 -12.68 11.10
CA LYS A 320 3.53 -12.87 12.50
C LYS A 320 3.84 -11.53 13.18
N ARG A 321 4.72 -10.70 12.58
CA ARG A 321 5.06 -9.36 13.10
C ARG A 321 3.81 -8.49 13.24
N TYR A 322 2.92 -8.56 12.26
CA TYR A 322 1.70 -7.77 12.27
C TYR A 322 0.75 -8.18 13.38
N VAL A 323 0.51 -9.48 13.59
CA VAL A 323 -0.34 -9.99 14.69
C VAL A 323 0.24 -9.64 16.05
N GLU A 324 1.56 -9.73 16.24
CA GLU A 324 2.24 -9.29 17.46
C GLU A 324 2.01 -7.79 17.72
N TRP A 325 2.12 -6.95 16.69
CA TRP A 325 1.85 -5.52 16.79
C TRP A 325 0.37 -5.23 17.15
N LEU A 326 -0.58 -5.89 16.47
CA LEU A 326 -2.02 -5.75 16.74
C LEU A 326 -2.35 -6.09 18.18
N SER A 327 -1.80 -7.17 18.69
CA SER A 327 -2.04 -7.63 20.07
C SER A 327 -1.48 -6.65 21.11
N ALA A 328 -0.29 -6.09 20.86
CA ALA A 328 0.31 -5.08 21.74
C ALA A 328 -0.43 -3.73 21.70
N SER A 329 -1.08 -3.41 20.57
CA SER A 329 -1.82 -2.15 20.40
C SER A 329 -3.26 -2.20 20.92
N SER A 330 -3.76 -3.38 21.25
CA SER A 330 -5.12 -3.61 21.78
C SER A 330 -5.16 -3.66 23.32
N SER A 331 -3.98 -3.68 23.96
CA SER A 331 -3.77 -3.60 25.41
C SER A 331 -3.60 -2.16 25.88
#